data_8e291f90edf91703ce4b649843fc7f01
#
_entry.id   8e291f90edf91703ce4b649843fc7f01
#
_cell.length_a   1.000
_cell.length_b   1.000
_cell.length_c   1.000
_cell.angle_alpha   90.00
_cell.angle_beta   90.00
_cell.angle_gamma   90.00
#
_symmetry.space_group_name_H-M   'P 1'
#
loop_
_entity.id
_entity.type
_entity.pdbx_description
1 polymer ?
#
loop_
_entity_poly.entity_id
_entity_poly.type
_entity_poly.pdbx_seq_one_letter_code
_entity_poly.pdbx_strand_id
1 'polypeptide(L)'
;MKRTMIRYRTKPEMADQNAQLVAGVFEELKALKPEGVRYLTLRLDDDTFVHLVETEASDGSSALPKLAAFQTFQSGIRERCAEPPLARAATIVGNYRMLGET
;
A
#
# COMPACT_ATOMS: atom_id res chain seq x y z
N MET A 1 6.85 -14.82 -6.86
CA MET A 1 6.02 -13.63 -6.64
C MET A 1 5.46 -13.65 -5.24
N LYS A 2 5.51 -12.53 -4.56
CA LYS A 2 4.97 -12.42 -3.20
C LYS A 2 3.87 -11.38 -3.18
N ARG A 3 2.78 -11.69 -2.48
CA ARG A 3 1.63 -10.78 -2.34
C ARG A 3 1.40 -10.57 -0.84
N THR A 4 1.33 -9.30 -0.44
CA THR A 4 1.20 -8.93 0.98
C THR A 4 0.06 -7.92 1.11
N MET A 5 -0.79 -8.13 2.10
CA MET A 5 -1.82 -7.17 2.45
C MET A 5 -1.44 -6.51 3.76
N ILE A 6 -1.52 -5.18 3.80
CA ILE A 6 -1.28 -4.39 5.00
C ILE A 6 -2.55 -3.63 5.32
N ARG A 7 -3.01 -3.70 6.55
CA ARG A 7 -4.22 -3.04 6.99
C ARG A 7 -3.94 -2.23 8.25
N TYR A 8 -4.45 -1.02 8.29
CA TYR A 8 -4.42 -0.16 9.48
C TYR A 8 -5.62 0.77 9.43
N ARG A 9 -5.97 1.36 10.56
CA ARG A 9 -7.01 2.36 10.62
C ARG A 9 -6.44 3.65 11.20
N THR A 10 -6.66 4.76 10.51
CA THR A 10 -6.19 6.06 10.97
C THR A 10 -7.16 6.67 11.98
N LYS A 11 -6.64 7.62 12.76
CA LYS A 11 -7.51 8.52 13.51
C LYS A 11 -8.31 9.35 12.51
N PRO A 12 -9.59 9.66 12.82
CA PRO A 12 -10.43 10.39 11.86
C PRO A 12 -9.82 11.71 11.39
N GLU A 13 -9.19 12.45 12.30
CA GLU A 13 -8.59 13.75 11.96
C GLU A 13 -7.31 13.63 11.12
N MET A 14 -6.76 12.44 11.00
CA MET A 14 -5.53 12.18 10.25
C MET A 14 -5.78 11.45 8.93
N ALA A 15 -7.02 11.06 8.66
CA ALA A 15 -7.32 10.19 7.52
C ALA A 15 -7.04 10.88 6.18
N ASP A 16 -7.42 12.14 6.02
CA ASP A 16 -7.18 12.86 4.77
C ASP A 16 -5.69 13.10 4.55
N GLN A 17 -4.96 13.44 5.59
CA GLN A 17 -3.51 13.59 5.50
C GLN A 17 -2.87 12.28 5.06
N ASN A 18 -3.29 11.17 5.64
CA ASN A 18 -2.78 9.86 5.27
C ASN A 18 -3.05 9.55 3.79
N ALA A 19 -4.25 9.85 3.33
CA ALA A 19 -4.61 9.64 1.93
C ALA A 19 -3.74 10.46 0.98
N GLN A 20 -3.41 11.70 1.37
CA GLN A 20 -2.54 12.55 0.55
C GLN A 20 -1.12 12.00 0.50
N LEU A 21 -0.60 11.48 1.62
CA LEU A 21 0.72 10.87 1.65
C LEU A 21 0.77 9.63 0.75
N VAL A 22 -0.28 8.82 0.78
CA VAL A 22 -0.39 7.66 -0.11
C VAL A 22 -0.44 8.11 -1.57
N ALA A 23 -1.23 9.15 -1.87
CA ALA A 23 -1.31 9.66 -3.25
C ALA A 23 0.07 10.07 -3.77
N GLY A 24 0.91 10.65 -2.92
CA GLY A 24 2.28 11.00 -3.29
C GLY A 24 3.12 9.79 -3.68
N VAL A 25 2.92 8.67 -3.01
CA VAL A 25 3.59 7.42 -3.38
C VAL A 25 3.21 7.01 -4.80
N PHE A 26 1.91 7.06 -5.13
CA PHE A 26 1.44 6.68 -6.45
C PHE A 26 1.90 7.65 -7.54
N GLU A 27 2.03 8.93 -7.24
CA GLU A 27 2.60 9.88 -8.19
C GLU A 27 4.04 9.52 -8.53
N GLU A 28 4.84 9.19 -7.52
CA GLU A 28 6.24 8.79 -7.75
C GLU A 28 6.33 7.47 -8.51
N LEU A 29 5.47 6.51 -8.18
CA LEU A 29 5.41 5.25 -8.92
C LEU A 29 5.10 5.47 -10.40
N LYS A 30 4.15 6.35 -10.70
CA LYS A 30 3.77 6.64 -12.08
C LYS A 30 4.89 7.37 -12.84
N ALA A 31 5.67 8.19 -12.15
CA ALA A 31 6.78 8.91 -12.76
C ALA A 31 7.98 7.99 -13.03
N LEU A 32 8.32 7.14 -12.06
CA LEU A 32 9.52 6.31 -12.15
C LEU A 32 9.27 4.95 -12.80
N LYS A 33 8.04 4.45 -12.75
CA LYS A 33 7.63 3.17 -13.35
C LYS A 33 8.56 2.02 -12.99
N PRO A 34 8.82 1.77 -11.69
CA PRO A 34 9.71 0.67 -11.33
C PRO A 34 9.11 -0.67 -11.72
N GLU A 35 9.97 -1.57 -12.18
CA GLU A 35 9.54 -2.92 -12.54
C GLU A 35 9.47 -3.79 -11.29
N GLY A 36 8.70 -4.88 -11.39
CA GLY A 36 8.67 -5.91 -10.37
C GLY A 36 7.82 -5.59 -9.16
N VAL A 37 7.00 -4.53 -9.22
CA VAL A 37 6.09 -4.19 -8.12
C VAL A 37 4.74 -3.75 -8.69
N ARG A 38 3.68 -4.21 -8.04
CA ARG A 38 2.31 -3.74 -8.27
C ARG A 38 1.74 -3.33 -6.93
N TYR A 39 0.98 -2.26 -6.90
CA TYR A 39 0.57 -1.66 -5.66
C TYR A 39 -0.83 -1.08 -5.80
N LEU A 40 -1.68 -1.36 -4.81
CA LEU A 40 -3.05 -0.87 -4.76
C LEU A 40 -3.35 -0.45 -3.33
N THR A 41 -3.98 0.71 -3.14
CA THR A 41 -4.44 1.14 -1.83
C THR A 41 -5.93 1.45 -1.90
N LEU A 42 -6.66 0.95 -0.93
CA LEU A 42 -8.08 1.23 -0.75
C LEU A 42 -8.28 1.94 0.58
N ARG A 43 -9.21 2.87 0.61
CA ARG A 43 -9.68 3.51 1.84
C ARG A 43 -11.13 3.10 2.04
N LEU A 44 -11.43 2.52 3.20
CA LEU A 44 -12.78 2.14 3.57
C LEU A 44 -13.48 3.32 4.23
N ASP A 45 -14.79 3.21 4.41
CA ASP A 45 -15.59 4.30 4.92
C ASP A 45 -15.40 4.57 6.42
N ASP A 46 -14.71 3.66 7.12
CA ASP A 46 -14.36 3.84 8.53
C ASP A 46 -12.91 4.30 8.72
N ASP A 47 -12.29 4.80 7.65
CA ASP A 47 -10.88 5.23 7.63
C ASP A 47 -9.87 4.10 7.82
N THR A 48 -10.27 2.87 7.56
CA THR A 48 -9.35 1.75 7.40
C THR A 48 -8.70 1.85 6.02
N PHE A 49 -7.38 1.72 5.99
CA PHE A 49 -6.63 1.68 4.74
C PHE A 49 -6.13 0.26 4.51
N VAL A 50 -6.29 -0.22 3.30
CA VAL A 50 -5.81 -1.54 2.89
C VAL A 50 -4.84 -1.35 1.73
N HIS A 51 -3.63 -1.81 1.92
CA HIS A 51 -2.59 -1.80 0.88
C HIS A 51 -2.37 -3.22 0.41
N LEU A 52 -2.38 -3.41 -0.88
CA LEU A 52 -2.04 -4.70 -1.49
C LEU A 52 -0.78 -4.48 -2.31
N VAL A 53 0.28 -5.20 -1.95
CA VAL A 53 1.58 -5.10 -2.61
C VAL A 53 1.91 -6.44 -3.22
N GLU A 54 2.28 -6.43 -4.50
CA GLU A 54 2.69 -7.62 -5.22
C GLU A 54 4.10 -7.37 -5.75
N THR A 55 5.04 -8.27 -5.40
CA THR A 55 6.42 -8.16 -5.84
C THR A 55 6.82 -9.40 -6.61
N GLU A 56 7.64 -9.24 -7.64
CA GLU A 56 8.14 -10.38 -8.42
C GLU A 56 9.12 -11.22 -7.61
N ALA A 57 9.94 -10.58 -6.77
CA ALA A 57 10.89 -11.29 -5.93
C ALA A 57 10.16 -12.09 -4.86
N SER A 58 10.58 -13.34 -4.67
CA SER A 58 9.94 -14.23 -3.70
C SER A 58 10.19 -13.80 -2.26
N ASP A 59 11.22 -13.01 -2.00
CA ASP A 59 11.50 -12.47 -0.67
C ASP A 59 10.75 -11.16 -0.39
N GLY A 60 9.97 -10.66 -1.38
CA GLY A 60 9.21 -9.43 -1.23
C GLY A 60 10.00 -8.16 -1.47
N SER A 61 11.27 -8.26 -1.89
CA SER A 61 12.06 -7.06 -2.17
C SER A 61 11.56 -6.35 -3.42
N SER A 62 11.65 -5.02 -3.42
CA SER A 62 11.25 -4.18 -4.53
C SER A 62 11.84 -2.79 -4.38
N ALA A 63 11.59 -1.94 -5.36
CA ALA A 63 12.01 -0.53 -5.30
C ALA A 63 11.15 0.30 -4.34
N LEU A 64 9.96 -0.19 -3.96
CA LEU A 64 8.97 0.59 -3.20
C LEU A 64 9.55 1.23 -1.93
N PRO A 65 10.24 0.48 -1.03
CA PRO A 65 10.76 1.10 0.19
C PRO A 65 11.83 2.16 -0.05
N LYS A 66 12.40 2.21 -1.25
CA LYS A 66 13.45 3.19 -1.59
C LYS A 66 12.88 4.49 -2.12
N LEU A 67 11.59 4.55 -2.42
CA LEU A 67 10.99 5.77 -2.95
C LEU A 67 10.88 6.81 -1.85
N ALA A 68 11.24 8.06 -2.17
CA ALA A 68 11.20 9.15 -1.19
C ALA A 68 9.79 9.36 -0.65
N ALA A 69 8.78 9.31 -1.51
CA ALA A 69 7.39 9.48 -1.10
C ALA A 69 6.94 8.35 -0.17
N PHE A 70 7.42 7.12 -0.42
CA PHE A 70 7.08 6.00 0.45
C PHE A 70 7.72 6.16 1.83
N GLN A 71 8.96 6.62 1.88
CA GLN A 71 9.63 6.91 3.15
C GLN A 71 8.91 8.00 3.91
N THR A 72 8.46 9.05 3.23
CA THR A 72 7.68 10.12 3.84
C THR A 72 6.35 9.59 4.39
N PHE A 73 5.67 8.73 3.61
CA PHE A 73 4.43 8.10 4.06
C PHE A 73 4.66 7.25 5.32
N GLN A 74 5.72 6.46 5.34
CA GLN A 74 6.01 5.59 6.49
C GLN A 74 6.42 6.36 7.73
N SER A 75 7.04 7.53 7.55
CA SER A 75 7.41 8.39 8.67
C SER A 75 6.15 8.88 9.36
N GLY A 76 6.01 8.58 10.65
CA GLY A 76 4.87 9.03 11.44
C GLY A 76 3.58 8.24 11.23
N ILE A 77 3.61 7.11 10.51
CA ILE A 77 2.40 6.35 10.28
C ILE A 77 1.76 5.87 11.58
N ARG A 78 2.57 5.51 12.58
CA ARG A 78 2.02 5.02 13.85
C ARG A 78 1.26 6.12 14.59
N GLU A 79 1.72 7.35 14.48
CA GLU A 79 1.04 8.48 15.11
C GLU A 79 -0.27 8.83 14.43
N ARG A 80 -0.39 8.51 13.14
CA ARG A 80 -1.64 8.73 12.41
C ARG A 80 -2.67 7.63 12.68
N CYS A 81 -2.25 6.50 13.23
CA CYS A 81 -3.10 5.32 13.35
C CYS A 81 -3.83 5.24 14.68
N ALA A 82 -5.12 4.91 14.61
CA ALA A 82 -5.90 4.42 15.75
C ALA A 82 -5.64 2.93 15.96
N GLU A 83 -5.44 2.18 14.87
CA GLU A 83 -5.04 0.77 14.89
C GLU A 83 -3.80 0.63 14.03
N PRO A 84 -2.69 0.07 14.56
CA PRO A 84 -1.42 0.05 13.85
C PRO A 84 -1.43 -0.89 12.65
N PRO A 85 -0.48 -0.71 11.72
CA PRO A 85 -0.38 -1.58 10.55
C PRO A 85 -0.16 -3.04 10.93
N LEU A 86 -0.87 -3.91 10.23
CA LEU A 86 -0.76 -5.35 10.35
C LEU A 86 -0.57 -5.93 8.95
N ALA A 87 0.54 -6.61 8.73
CA ALA A 87 0.87 -7.20 7.43
C ALA A 87 0.61 -8.71 7.45
N ARG A 88 0.05 -9.22 6.36
CA ARG A 88 -0.20 -10.64 6.17
C ARG A 88 0.09 -11.02 4.74
N ALA A 89 0.66 -12.20 4.54
CA ALA A 89 0.77 -12.78 3.22
C ALA A 89 -0.63 -13.06 2.69
N ALA A 90 -0.83 -12.80 1.40
CA ALA A 90 -2.14 -12.96 0.78
C ALA A 90 -2.04 -13.90 -0.41
N THR A 91 -3.05 -14.73 -0.59
CA THR A 91 -3.17 -15.66 -1.71
C THR A 91 -4.46 -15.34 -2.45
N ILE A 92 -4.38 -15.28 -3.78
CA ILE A 92 -5.59 -15.10 -4.58
C ILE A 92 -6.39 -16.40 -4.56
N VAL A 93 -7.61 -16.32 -4.05
CA VAL A 93 -8.53 -17.46 -4.09
C VAL A 93 -9.30 -17.46 -5.40
N GLY A 94 -9.60 -16.29 -5.92
CA GLY A 94 -10.28 -16.13 -7.19
C GLY A 94 -10.13 -14.72 -7.70
N ASN A 95 -10.22 -14.55 -9.02
CA ASN A 95 -10.14 -13.25 -9.66
C ASN A 95 -11.08 -13.23 -10.85
N TYR A 96 -11.95 -12.23 -10.90
CA TYR A 96 -12.78 -11.96 -12.06
C TYR A 96 -12.60 -10.50 -12.45
N ARG A 97 -11.72 -10.25 -13.38
CA ARG A 97 -11.47 -8.95 -14.01
C ARG A 97 -10.92 -7.86 -13.07
N MET A 98 -10.60 -8.18 -11.81
CA MET A 98 -10.09 -7.17 -10.87
C MET A 98 -8.62 -6.89 -11.08
N LEU A 99 -7.83 -7.87 -11.51
CA LEU A 99 -6.38 -7.74 -11.65
C LEU A 99 -5.95 -7.58 -13.11
N GLY A 100 -6.86 -7.18 -13.98
CA GLY A 100 -6.54 -6.90 -15.37
C GLY A 100 -6.41 -8.13 -16.26
N GLU A 101 -6.44 -9.34 -15.69
CA GLU A 101 -6.48 -10.57 -16.45
C GLU A 101 -7.90 -11.10 -16.53
N THR A 102 -8.13 -11.87 -17.50
CA THR A 102 -9.43 -12.54 -17.67
C THR A 102 -9.47 -13.84 -16.87
#